data_e66673a5f672988d461deef8a6442c93
#
_entry.id   e66673a5f672988d461deef8a6442c93
#
_cell.length_a   1.000
_cell.length_b   1.000
_cell.length_c   1.000
_cell.angle_alpha   90.00
_cell.angle_beta   90.00
_cell.angle_gamma   90.00
#
_symmetry.space_group_name_H-M   'P 1'
#
loop_
_entity.id
_entity.type
_entity.pdbx_description
1 polymer ?
#
loop_
_entity_poly.entity_id
_entity_poly.type
_entity_poly.pdbx_seq_one_letter_code
_entity_poly.pdbx_strand_id
1 'polypeptide(L)'
;MDETTPKTRADTRHPDAAPDTAAADANADANADAGTDAGTDARAAAAEDTAAEVTAALARDLDAGFAALYQAYRGAVFSTALRLTGRWAEAEDLAAEAFLRAYRALCGYGPRRIAELRPRAWLLTILTNLWRNGLRTAARRPPPGPLEDAPDPPDPAEPVEAAAARHETRRELAALLAGLPAAQRAAVVLRHVTDLPVAEIATVLDLPEGTVKSHISRGLARLRALAAEEPDQDADRRPAPHQPRHHTQGGTP
;
A
#
# COMPACT_ATOMS: atom_id res chain seq x y z
N MET A 1 13.78 -71.66 -11.88
CA MET A 1 12.67 -72.17 -12.69
C MET A 1 11.62 -71.07 -12.64
N ASP A 2 11.30 -70.33 -13.56
CA ASP A 2 11.39 -70.03 -14.99
C ASP A 2 11.10 -68.54 -15.09
N GLU A 3 11.98 -67.74 -15.62
CA GLU A 3 12.04 -67.27 -17.03
C GLU A 3 10.66 -66.89 -17.62
N THR A 4 10.46 -65.58 -17.89
CA THR A 4 10.38 -65.13 -19.27
C THR A 4 10.11 -63.62 -19.34
N THR A 5 11.09 -62.82 -19.73
CA THR A 5 11.00 -61.56 -20.49
C THR A 5 10.78 -61.94 -21.98
N PRO A 6 10.57 -61.02 -22.94
CA PRO A 6 10.06 -59.64 -23.03
C PRO A 6 8.98 -59.46 -24.12
N LYS A 7 8.39 -58.29 -24.31
CA LYS A 7 7.97 -57.87 -25.67
C LYS A 7 7.91 -56.34 -25.85
N THR A 8 8.91 -55.87 -26.51
CA THR A 8 9.03 -54.66 -27.31
C THR A 8 7.95 -54.56 -28.39
N ARG A 9 7.37 -53.37 -28.56
CA ARG A 9 6.93 -52.82 -29.87
C ARG A 9 6.64 -51.34 -29.69
N ALA A 10 7.51 -50.46 -30.18
CA ALA A 10 7.59 -49.85 -31.52
C ALA A 10 6.53 -48.76 -31.74
N ASP A 11 7.00 -47.53 -31.66
CA ASP A 11 7.06 -46.55 -32.77
C ASP A 11 5.72 -46.13 -33.38
N THR A 12 5.27 -44.93 -33.09
CA THR A 12 4.66 -44.12 -34.14
C THR A 12 4.97 -42.64 -33.88
N ARG A 13 5.86 -42.11 -34.72
CA ARG A 13 6.04 -40.68 -35.00
C ARG A 13 4.74 -40.10 -35.53
N HIS A 14 4.41 -38.90 -35.13
CA HIS A 14 4.07 -37.84 -36.07
C HIS A 14 4.17 -36.46 -35.48
N PRO A 15 4.45 -35.52 -36.38
CA PRO A 15 5.11 -34.27 -36.08
C PRO A 15 4.18 -33.08 -36.14
N ASP A 16 4.79 -31.94 -35.90
CA ASP A 16 4.35 -30.65 -36.41
C ASP A 16 3.16 -29.96 -35.69
N ALA A 17 3.49 -29.07 -34.75
CA ALA A 17 2.76 -27.83 -34.61
C ALA A 17 3.75 -26.73 -34.22
N ALA A 18 3.81 -25.74 -35.05
CA ALA A 18 4.68 -24.57 -35.02
C ALA A 18 4.60 -23.80 -33.69
N PRO A 19 5.65 -23.03 -33.32
CA PRO A 19 5.63 -22.16 -32.13
C PRO A 19 4.74 -20.96 -32.42
N ASP A 20 3.75 -20.79 -31.56
CA ASP A 20 2.88 -19.63 -31.53
C ASP A 20 3.69 -18.42 -31.04
N THR A 21 3.98 -17.51 -31.95
CA THR A 21 4.60 -16.21 -31.76
C THR A 21 3.61 -15.25 -31.15
N ALA A 22 3.50 -15.25 -29.82
CA ALA A 22 2.76 -14.25 -29.06
C ALA A 22 3.42 -13.96 -27.70
N ALA A 23 4.70 -13.57 -27.72
CA ALA A 23 5.41 -13.09 -26.54
C ALA A 23 6.42 -12.00 -26.89
N ALA A 24 5.96 -10.96 -27.59
CA ALA A 24 6.78 -9.79 -27.89
C ALA A 24 5.88 -8.55 -27.91
N ASP A 25 5.44 -8.06 -26.74
CA ASP A 25 4.96 -6.68 -26.56
C ASP A 25 4.66 -6.35 -25.07
N ALA A 26 5.51 -6.79 -24.14
CA ALA A 26 5.38 -6.45 -22.71
C ALA A 26 6.67 -5.82 -22.14
N ASN A 27 7.46 -5.12 -22.95
CA ASN A 27 8.72 -4.52 -22.46
C ASN A 27 8.90 -3.06 -22.88
N ALA A 28 7.83 -2.28 -22.99
CA ALA A 28 7.92 -0.88 -23.41
C ALA A 28 7.70 0.15 -22.26
N ASP A 29 7.38 -0.25 -21.03
CA ASP A 29 7.11 0.69 -19.92
C ASP A 29 8.14 0.64 -18.76
N ALA A 30 9.33 0.12 -18.98
CA ALA A 30 10.35 0.01 -17.93
C ALA A 30 11.31 1.22 -17.88
N ASN A 31 11.07 2.31 -18.58
CA ASN A 31 12.06 3.41 -18.71
C ASN A 31 11.51 4.81 -18.39
N ALA A 32 10.62 4.94 -17.43
CA ALA A 32 10.11 6.24 -16.97
C ALA A 32 10.56 6.62 -15.54
N ASP A 33 11.65 6.03 -15.01
CA ASP A 33 12.15 6.33 -13.65
C ASP A 33 13.60 6.84 -13.63
N ALA A 34 14.01 7.61 -14.62
CA ALA A 34 15.39 8.13 -14.70
C ALA A 34 15.53 9.61 -14.28
N GLY A 35 14.63 10.14 -13.45
CA GLY A 35 14.60 11.57 -13.13
C GLY A 35 14.66 11.96 -11.65
N THR A 36 14.90 11.05 -10.68
CA THR A 36 14.77 11.38 -9.24
C THR A 36 15.90 10.80 -8.37
N ASP A 37 17.08 10.59 -8.90
CA ASP A 37 18.14 9.82 -8.22
C ASP A 37 18.70 10.52 -6.96
N ALA A 38 19.03 11.79 -7.01
CA ALA A 38 19.68 12.49 -5.89
C ALA A 38 18.77 12.70 -4.65
N GLY A 39 17.47 12.89 -4.86
CA GLY A 39 16.51 13.05 -3.76
C GLY A 39 16.16 11.73 -3.07
N THR A 40 16.20 10.64 -3.81
CA THR A 40 15.95 9.29 -3.32
C THR A 40 17.11 8.81 -2.46
N ASP A 41 18.35 9.06 -2.89
CA ASP A 41 19.56 8.68 -2.16
C ASP A 41 19.68 9.43 -0.83
N ALA A 42 19.41 10.74 -0.80
CA ALA A 42 19.44 11.53 0.43
C ALA A 42 18.36 11.06 1.44
N ARG A 43 17.18 10.68 0.96
CA ARG A 43 16.10 10.16 1.81
C ARG A 43 16.42 8.76 2.34
N ALA A 44 17.06 7.91 1.53
CA ALA A 44 17.51 6.60 1.94
C ALA A 44 18.60 6.70 3.02
N ALA A 45 19.59 7.57 2.83
CA ALA A 45 20.65 7.81 3.83
C ALA A 45 20.07 8.33 5.16
N ALA A 46 19.17 9.30 5.12
CA ALA A 46 18.50 9.80 6.32
C ALA A 46 17.65 8.72 7.05
N ALA A 47 17.07 7.80 6.30
CA ALA A 47 16.32 6.68 6.88
C ALA A 47 17.25 5.65 7.54
N GLU A 48 18.45 5.42 6.99
CA GLU A 48 19.49 4.56 7.57
C GLU A 48 20.06 5.16 8.85
N ASP A 49 20.35 6.48 8.87
CA ASP A 49 20.81 7.20 10.05
C ASP A 49 19.79 7.10 11.19
N THR A 50 18.52 7.36 10.88
CA THR A 50 17.42 7.22 11.86
C THR A 50 17.32 5.78 12.40
N ALA A 51 17.48 4.77 11.55
CA ALA A 51 17.44 3.38 11.97
C ALA A 51 18.61 3.04 12.90
N ALA A 52 19.82 3.52 12.60
CA ALA A 52 21.00 3.34 13.43
C ALA A 52 20.86 4.01 14.80
N GLU A 53 20.34 5.25 14.85
CA GLU A 53 20.08 5.96 16.11
C GLU A 53 19.07 5.22 16.99
N VAL A 54 17.96 4.76 16.41
CA VAL A 54 16.91 4.00 17.11
C VAL A 54 17.43 2.69 17.65
N THR A 55 18.19 1.91 16.86
CA THR A 55 18.75 0.63 17.32
C THR A 55 19.81 0.81 18.40
N ALA A 56 20.64 1.86 18.30
CA ALA A 56 21.59 2.21 19.34
C ALA A 56 20.89 2.65 20.65
N ALA A 57 19.79 3.39 20.57
CA ALA A 57 18.99 3.75 21.73
C ALA A 57 18.34 2.52 22.40
N LEU A 58 17.74 1.63 21.61
CA LEU A 58 17.15 0.37 22.09
C LEU A 58 18.18 -0.55 22.75
N ALA A 59 19.41 -0.59 22.25
CA ALA A 59 20.48 -1.38 22.83
C ALA A 59 20.97 -0.85 24.18
N ARG A 60 20.85 0.45 24.42
CA ARG A 60 21.24 1.12 25.68
C ARG A 60 20.17 1.02 26.76
N ASP A 61 18.95 1.32 26.40
CA ASP A 61 17.79 1.35 27.28
C ASP A 61 16.53 1.04 26.46
N LEU A 62 15.78 0.03 26.86
CA LEU A 62 14.61 -0.42 26.09
C LEU A 62 13.50 0.61 26.06
N ASP A 63 13.20 1.25 27.20
CA ASP A 63 12.06 2.16 27.29
C ASP A 63 12.34 3.47 26.55
N ALA A 64 13.52 4.07 26.79
CA ALA A 64 13.94 5.25 26.07
C ALA A 64 14.10 5.00 24.56
N GLY A 65 14.68 3.84 24.19
CA GLY A 65 14.82 3.43 22.81
C GLY A 65 13.48 3.15 22.13
N PHE A 66 12.51 2.59 22.85
CA PHE A 66 11.16 2.40 22.33
C PHE A 66 10.44 3.73 22.12
N ALA A 67 10.61 4.72 23.01
CA ALA A 67 10.09 6.06 22.80
C ALA A 67 10.67 6.69 21.52
N ALA A 68 11.98 6.55 21.29
CA ALA A 68 12.63 7.01 20.06
C ALA A 68 12.09 6.30 18.82
N LEU A 69 11.93 4.97 18.86
CA LEU A 69 11.32 4.16 17.79
C LEU A 69 9.89 4.62 17.48
N TYR A 70 9.08 4.84 18.50
CA TYR A 70 7.71 5.34 18.34
C TYR A 70 7.70 6.71 17.65
N GLN A 71 8.48 7.66 18.14
CA GLN A 71 8.54 9.01 17.54
C GLN A 71 9.01 8.99 16.08
N ALA A 72 10.02 8.16 15.76
CA ALA A 72 10.55 8.06 14.42
C ALA A 72 9.56 7.45 13.42
N TYR A 73 8.76 6.45 13.84
CA TYR A 73 7.98 5.63 12.89
C TYR A 73 6.47 5.75 13.04
N ARG A 74 5.92 6.44 14.06
CA ARG A 74 4.46 6.55 14.26
C ARG A 74 3.71 7.07 13.04
N GLY A 75 4.27 8.06 12.33
CA GLY A 75 3.65 8.62 11.13
C GLY A 75 3.60 7.62 9.97
N ALA A 76 4.70 6.90 9.72
CA ALA A 76 4.76 5.88 8.67
C ALA A 76 3.86 4.69 8.98
N VAL A 77 3.83 4.22 10.22
CA VAL A 77 2.96 3.12 10.66
C VAL A 77 1.50 3.50 10.55
N PHE A 78 1.12 4.66 11.07
CA PHE A 78 -0.27 5.14 11.01
C PHE A 78 -0.75 5.40 9.58
N SER A 79 0.04 6.09 8.74
CA SER A 79 -0.35 6.35 7.35
C SER A 79 -0.49 5.05 6.56
N THR A 80 0.36 4.05 6.82
CA THR A 80 0.23 2.72 6.23
C THR A 80 -1.06 2.03 6.70
N ALA A 81 -1.32 2.04 8.00
CA ALA A 81 -2.54 1.47 8.58
C ALA A 81 -3.80 2.10 7.94
N LEU A 82 -3.83 3.43 7.83
CA LEU A 82 -4.95 4.17 7.25
C LEU A 82 -5.20 3.80 5.77
N ARG A 83 -4.14 3.63 4.96
CA ARG A 83 -4.27 3.19 3.56
C ARG A 83 -4.70 1.74 3.43
N LEU A 84 -4.35 0.90 4.39
CA LEU A 84 -4.74 -0.51 4.40
C LEU A 84 -6.19 -0.72 4.86
N THR A 85 -6.63 -0.01 5.90
CA THR A 85 -7.96 -0.14 6.50
C THR A 85 -9.01 0.74 5.83
N GLY A 86 -8.60 1.93 5.37
CA GLY A 86 -9.49 2.96 4.82
C GLY A 86 -10.26 3.75 5.89
N ARG A 87 -10.14 3.42 7.18
CA ARG A 87 -10.92 4.01 8.28
C ARG A 87 -10.01 4.46 9.40
N TRP A 88 -10.23 5.68 9.88
CA TRP A 88 -9.37 6.31 10.90
C TRP A 88 -9.27 5.49 12.19
N ALA A 89 -10.41 5.16 12.79
CA ALA A 89 -10.45 4.41 14.04
C ALA A 89 -9.78 3.02 13.93
N GLU A 90 -10.02 2.30 12.82
CA GLU A 90 -9.36 1.02 12.58
C GLU A 90 -7.84 1.17 12.38
N ALA A 91 -7.41 2.29 11.79
CA ALA A 91 -5.98 2.59 11.61
C ALA A 91 -5.30 2.91 12.94
N GLU A 92 -5.95 3.66 13.83
CA GLU A 92 -5.46 3.93 15.19
C GLU A 92 -5.29 2.63 15.99
N ASP A 93 -6.33 1.81 16.02
CA ASP A 93 -6.31 0.52 16.72
C ASP A 93 -5.20 -0.40 16.17
N LEU A 94 -5.09 -0.48 14.85
CA LEU A 94 -4.10 -1.32 14.18
C LEU A 94 -2.67 -0.83 14.45
N ALA A 95 -2.45 0.48 14.42
CA ALA A 95 -1.15 1.08 14.71
C ALA A 95 -0.77 0.90 16.19
N ALA A 96 -1.71 1.14 17.12
CA ALA A 96 -1.50 0.95 18.54
C ALA A 96 -1.14 -0.51 18.87
N GLU A 97 -1.89 -1.48 18.33
CA GLU A 97 -1.61 -2.91 18.52
C GLU A 97 -0.25 -3.31 17.89
N ALA A 98 0.12 -2.71 16.75
CA ALA A 98 1.43 -2.96 16.14
C ALA A 98 2.58 -2.52 17.06
N PHE A 99 2.49 -1.31 17.64
CA PHE A 99 3.50 -0.83 18.59
C PHE A 99 3.51 -1.64 19.89
N LEU A 100 2.35 -2.05 20.40
CA LEU A 100 2.27 -2.89 21.59
C LEU A 100 2.94 -4.26 21.36
N ARG A 101 2.72 -4.87 20.21
CA ARG A 101 3.41 -6.12 19.84
C ARG A 101 4.89 -5.92 19.62
N ALA A 102 5.27 -4.80 19.03
CA ALA A 102 6.68 -4.43 18.86
C ALA A 102 7.38 -4.33 20.22
N TYR A 103 6.82 -3.61 21.19
CA TYR A 103 7.36 -3.50 22.54
C TYR A 103 7.53 -4.89 23.22
N ARG A 104 6.47 -5.69 23.19
CA ARG A 104 6.51 -7.05 23.77
C ARG A 104 7.58 -7.93 23.12
N ALA A 105 7.76 -7.83 21.81
CA ALA A 105 8.79 -8.58 21.11
C ALA A 105 10.21 -8.09 21.50
N LEU A 106 10.40 -6.77 21.61
CA LEU A 106 11.68 -6.18 21.99
C LEU A 106 12.11 -6.59 23.41
N CYS A 107 11.17 -6.76 24.34
CA CYS A 107 11.45 -7.28 25.69
C CYS A 107 12.16 -8.67 25.67
N GLY A 108 11.96 -9.45 24.61
CA GLY A 108 12.59 -10.76 24.43
C GLY A 108 13.84 -10.76 23.53
N TYR A 109 14.26 -9.60 23.01
CA TYR A 109 15.40 -9.54 22.11
C TYR A 109 16.71 -9.26 22.85
N GLY A 110 17.73 -10.06 22.54
CA GLY A 110 19.09 -9.78 23.02
C GLY A 110 19.77 -8.66 22.21
N PRO A 111 20.87 -8.08 22.74
CA PRO A 111 21.57 -6.94 22.13
C PRO A 111 21.95 -7.14 20.66
N ARG A 112 22.41 -8.35 20.31
CA ARG A 112 22.78 -8.68 18.93
C ARG A 112 21.59 -8.57 17.97
N ARG A 113 20.43 -9.08 18.37
CA ARG A 113 19.20 -9.03 17.55
C ARG A 113 18.68 -7.61 17.40
N ILE A 114 18.85 -6.77 18.42
CA ILE A 114 18.50 -5.35 18.35
C ILE A 114 19.44 -4.62 17.38
N ALA A 115 20.73 -4.89 17.41
CA ALA A 115 21.71 -4.26 16.51
C ALA A 115 21.49 -4.60 15.03
N GLU A 116 20.98 -5.79 14.74
CA GLU A 116 20.67 -6.27 13.38
C GLU A 116 19.25 -5.88 12.92
N LEU A 117 18.47 -5.19 13.77
CA LEU A 117 17.09 -4.84 13.48
C LEU A 117 17.02 -3.77 12.38
N ARG A 118 16.09 -3.96 11.45
CA ARG A 118 15.63 -2.92 10.51
C ARG A 118 14.28 -2.38 10.99
N PRO A 119 14.25 -1.34 11.82
CA PRO A 119 13.07 -0.98 12.62
C PRO A 119 11.84 -0.70 11.75
N ARG A 120 12.01 0.01 10.64
CA ARG A 120 10.91 0.37 9.73
C ARG A 120 10.27 -0.86 9.11
N ALA A 121 11.04 -1.68 8.42
CA ALA A 121 10.54 -2.89 7.76
C ALA A 121 9.95 -3.88 8.77
N TRP A 122 10.59 -4.02 9.92
CA TRP A 122 10.12 -4.87 11.01
C TRP A 122 8.77 -4.43 11.59
N LEU A 123 8.57 -3.13 11.87
CA LEU A 123 7.28 -2.59 12.31
C LEU A 123 6.19 -2.80 11.25
N LEU A 124 6.50 -2.56 9.97
CA LEU A 124 5.57 -2.77 8.88
C LEU A 124 5.23 -4.26 8.66
N THR A 125 6.16 -5.17 8.98
CA THR A 125 5.86 -6.61 9.02
C THR A 125 4.83 -6.94 10.10
N ILE A 126 4.99 -6.39 11.30
CA ILE A 126 4.02 -6.58 12.39
C ILE A 126 2.65 -6.03 11.98
N LEU A 127 2.62 -4.79 11.46
CA LEU A 127 1.40 -4.11 11.02
C LEU A 127 0.65 -4.90 9.93
N THR A 128 1.35 -5.30 8.88
CA THR A 128 0.74 -6.01 7.75
C THR A 128 0.24 -7.39 8.14
N ASN A 129 0.93 -8.09 9.04
CA ASN A 129 0.49 -9.37 9.57
C ASN A 129 -0.76 -9.23 10.44
N LEU A 130 -0.84 -8.17 11.27
CA LEU A 130 -2.04 -7.84 12.03
C LEU A 130 -3.23 -7.57 11.12
N TRP A 131 -3.05 -6.71 10.12
CA TRP A 131 -4.09 -6.38 9.16
C TRP A 131 -4.59 -7.62 8.40
N ARG A 132 -3.68 -8.46 7.88
CA ARG A 132 -4.05 -9.71 7.19
C ARG A 132 -4.82 -10.67 8.12
N ASN A 133 -4.44 -10.75 9.39
CA ASN A 133 -5.16 -11.55 10.38
C ASN A 133 -6.56 -10.99 10.63
N GLY A 134 -6.69 -9.66 10.74
CA GLY A 134 -7.97 -8.97 10.84
C GLY A 134 -8.90 -9.29 9.68
N LEU A 135 -8.41 -9.22 8.44
CA LEU A 135 -9.18 -9.59 7.25
C LEU A 135 -9.66 -11.04 7.28
N ARG A 136 -8.80 -11.98 7.68
CA ARG A 136 -9.19 -13.40 7.82
C ARG A 136 -10.25 -13.61 8.88
N THR A 137 -10.21 -12.85 9.97
CA THR A 137 -11.19 -12.91 11.05
C THR A 137 -12.52 -12.28 10.63
N ALA A 138 -12.47 -11.11 9.95
CA ALA A 138 -13.64 -10.43 9.43
C ALA A 138 -14.41 -11.27 8.39
N ALA A 139 -13.69 -11.99 7.52
CA ALA A 139 -14.30 -12.88 6.54
C ALA A 139 -15.08 -14.07 7.17
N ARG A 140 -14.85 -14.36 8.45
CA ARG A 140 -15.53 -15.41 9.21
C ARG A 140 -16.66 -14.92 10.11
N ARG A 141 -16.82 -13.58 10.23
CA ARG A 141 -17.89 -12.94 11.03
C ARG A 141 -18.90 -12.29 10.10
N PRO A 142 -20.19 -12.22 10.50
CA PRO A 142 -21.14 -11.35 9.80
C PRO A 142 -20.58 -9.92 9.77
N PRO A 143 -20.80 -9.18 8.66
CA PRO A 143 -20.33 -7.81 8.58
C PRO A 143 -20.88 -7.02 9.77
N PRO A 144 -20.05 -6.25 10.49
CA PRO A 144 -20.55 -5.29 11.45
C PRO A 144 -21.47 -4.31 10.70
N GLY A 145 -22.57 -3.91 11.34
CA GLY A 145 -23.44 -2.88 10.79
C GLY A 145 -22.64 -1.60 10.45
N PRO A 146 -23.21 -0.67 9.68
CA PRO A 146 -22.54 0.56 9.30
C PRO A 146 -22.14 1.33 10.58
N LEU A 147 -20.86 1.26 10.92
CA LEU A 147 -20.26 2.20 11.85
C LEU A 147 -20.02 3.48 11.04
N GLU A 148 -20.60 4.57 11.50
CA GLU A 148 -20.26 5.89 10.97
C GLU A 148 -18.76 6.12 11.16
N ASP A 149 -18.07 6.47 10.08
CA ASP A 149 -16.66 6.85 10.16
C ASP A 149 -16.56 8.10 11.03
N ALA A 150 -15.88 7.97 12.18
CA ALA A 150 -15.53 9.15 12.96
C ALA A 150 -14.67 10.09 12.07
N PRO A 151 -15.02 11.37 11.98
CA PRO A 151 -14.22 12.32 11.22
C PRO A 151 -12.80 12.37 11.78
N ASP A 152 -11.83 12.61 10.89
CA ASP A 152 -10.45 12.89 11.27
C ASP A 152 -10.42 13.94 12.39
N PRO A 153 -9.57 13.82 13.42
CA PRO A 153 -9.42 14.89 14.40
C PRO A 153 -9.02 16.17 13.67
N PRO A 154 -9.74 17.27 13.88
CA PRO A 154 -9.44 18.54 13.22
C PRO A 154 -8.07 19.04 13.64
N ASP A 155 -7.25 19.46 12.68
CA ASP A 155 -6.09 20.29 12.98
C ASP A 155 -6.60 21.70 13.32
N PRO A 156 -6.37 22.20 14.54
CA PRO A 156 -6.87 23.51 14.96
C PRO A 156 -6.33 24.68 14.12
N ALA A 157 -5.25 24.46 13.37
CA ALA A 157 -4.59 25.48 12.55
C ALA A 157 -5.08 25.48 11.09
N GLU A 158 -5.95 24.55 10.69
CA GLU A 158 -6.36 24.38 9.31
C GLU A 158 -7.73 24.99 9.02
N PRO A 159 -7.89 25.72 7.89
CA PRO A 159 -9.19 26.17 7.41
C PRO A 159 -10.16 25.01 7.18
N VAL A 160 -11.43 25.19 7.55
CA VAL A 160 -12.47 24.14 7.47
C VAL A 160 -12.63 23.60 6.04
N GLU A 161 -12.52 24.47 5.04
CA GLU A 161 -12.62 24.12 3.62
C GLU A 161 -11.45 23.20 3.17
N ALA A 162 -10.23 23.49 3.65
CA ALA A 162 -9.06 22.67 3.36
C ALA A 162 -9.16 21.30 4.05
N ALA A 163 -9.66 21.26 5.28
CA ALA A 163 -9.92 20.03 6.02
C ALA A 163 -10.97 19.16 5.30
N ALA A 164 -12.06 19.77 4.83
CA ALA A 164 -13.12 19.08 4.08
C ALA A 164 -12.59 18.50 2.76
N ALA A 165 -11.84 19.28 1.98
CA ALA A 165 -11.24 18.82 0.72
C ALA A 165 -10.26 17.66 0.92
N ARG A 166 -9.43 17.73 1.98
CA ARG A 166 -8.51 16.63 2.33
C ARG A 166 -9.28 15.37 2.75
N HIS A 167 -10.36 15.54 3.51
CA HIS A 167 -11.19 14.41 3.94
C HIS A 167 -11.80 13.70 2.72
N GLU A 168 -12.34 14.46 1.76
CA GLU A 168 -12.89 13.90 0.53
C GLU A 168 -11.84 13.14 -0.28
N THR A 169 -10.70 13.76 -0.57
CA THR A 169 -9.58 13.10 -1.28
C THR A 169 -9.11 11.82 -0.56
N ARG A 170 -9.12 11.81 0.78
CA ARG A 170 -8.79 10.60 1.54
C ARG A 170 -9.82 9.50 1.38
N ARG A 171 -11.12 9.85 1.40
CA ARG A 171 -12.21 8.89 1.20
C ARG A 171 -12.17 8.27 -0.20
N GLU A 172 -11.99 9.09 -1.23
CA GLU A 172 -11.81 8.63 -2.61
C GLU A 172 -10.64 7.66 -2.73
N LEU A 173 -9.46 8.04 -2.22
CA LEU A 173 -8.30 7.16 -2.24
C LEU A 173 -8.52 5.87 -1.42
N ALA A 174 -9.21 5.96 -0.29
CA ALA A 174 -9.54 4.79 0.52
C ALA A 174 -10.49 3.84 -0.23
N ALA A 175 -11.48 4.37 -0.94
CA ALA A 175 -12.39 3.59 -1.78
C ALA A 175 -11.64 2.89 -2.92
N LEU A 176 -10.78 3.61 -3.64
CA LEU A 176 -9.93 3.05 -4.71
C LEU A 176 -9.04 1.92 -4.18
N LEU A 177 -8.37 2.14 -3.05
CA LEU A 177 -7.52 1.11 -2.43
C LEU A 177 -8.35 -0.07 -1.93
N ALA A 178 -9.57 0.15 -1.41
CA ALA A 178 -10.49 -0.91 -1.00
C ALA A 178 -10.91 -1.82 -2.17
N GLY A 179 -10.97 -1.29 -3.39
CA GLY A 179 -11.21 -2.04 -4.63
C GLY A 179 -10.07 -2.99 -5.04
N LEU A 180 -8.91 -2.91 -4.41
CA LEU A 180 -7.79 -3.82 -4.67
C LEU A 180 -7.88 -5.11 -3.86
N PRO A 181 -7.51 -6.28 -4.44
CA PRO A 181 -7.20 -7.47 -3.66
C PRO A 181 -6.16 -7.18 -2.56
N ALA A 182 -6.31 -7.77 -1.39
CA ALA A 182 -5.49 -7.46 -0.22
C ALA A 182 -3.97 -7.51 -0.47
N ALA A 183 -3.48 -8.51 -1.23
CA ALA A 183 -2.06 -8.63 -1.54
C ALA A 183 -1.56 -7.49 -2.45
N GLN A 184 -2.36 -7.07 -3.43
CA GLN A 184 -2.04 -5.94 -4.31
C GLN A 184 -2.07 -4.62 -3.53
N ARG A 185 -3.09 -4.41 -2.68
CA ARG A 185 -3.18 -3.24 -1.81
C ARG A 185 -1.96 -3.12 -0.93
N ALA A 186 -1.57 -4.19 -0.22
CA ALA A 186 -0.39 -4.17 0.64
C ALA A 186 0.89 -3.81 -0.14
N ALA A 187 1.12 -4.43 -1.31
CA ALA A 187 2.31 -4.18 -2.11
C ALA A 187 2.36 -2.72 -2.64
N VAL A 188 1.24 -2.19 -3.13
CA VAL A 188 1.13 -0.81 -3.61
C VAL A 188 1.33 0.19 -2.47
N VAL A 189 0.68 -0.02 -1.32
CA VAL A 189 0.82 0.87 -0.16
C VAL A 189 2.26 0.87 0.36
N LEU A 190 2.89 -0.28 0.52
CA LEU A 190 4.29 -0.36 0.97
C LEU A 190 5.26 0.30 -0.02
N ARG A 191 5.00 0.21 -1.32
CA ARG A 191 5.86 0.83 -2.33
C ARG A 191 5.70 2.35 -2.39
N HIS A 192 4.45 2.86 -2.40
CA HIS A 192 4.16 4.26 -2.74
C HIS A 192 3.86 5.16 -1.53
N VAL A 193 3.53 4.59 -0.36
CA VAL A 193 3.30 5.36 0.87
C VAL A 193 4.53 5.33 1.76
N THR A 194 5.22 4.20 1.81
CA THR A 194 6.41 4.05 2.66
C THR A 194 7.72 4.04 1.88
N ASP A 195 7.70 4.17 0.56
CA ASP A 195 8.88 4.16 -0.32
C ASP A 195 9.83 2.98 -0.07
N LEU A 196 9.30 1.82 0.34
CA LEU A 196 10.14 0.65 0.55
C LEU A 196 10.64 0.08 -0.79
N PRO A 197 11.92 -0.32 -0.87
CA PRO A 197 12.43 -1.05 -2.02
C PRO A 197 11.76 -2.43 -2.11
N VAL A 198 11.67 -2.98 -3.35
CA VAL A 198 10.98 -4.24 -3.61
C VAL A 198 11.51 -5.39 -2.77
N ALA A 199 12.82 -5.45 -2.53
CA ALA A 199 13.44 -6.47 -1.70
C ALA A 199 12.96 -6.42 -0.23
N GLU A 200 12.77 -5.22 0.33
CA GLU A 200 12.22 -5.05 1.68
C GLU A 200 10.73 -5.39 1.72
N ILE A 201 9.96 -4.99 0.70
CA ILE A 201 8.55 -5.38 0.58
C ILE A 201 8.42 -6.90 0.51
N ALA A 202 9.31 -7.58 -0.23
CA ALA A 202 9.35 -9.03 -0.30
C ALA A 202 9.53 -9.66 1.10
N THR A 203 10.44 -9.10 1.90
CA THR A 203 10.64 -9.51 3.30
C THR A 203 9.42 -9.20 4.17
N VAL A 204 8.84 -8.00 4.08
CA VAL A 204 7.66 -7.57 4.86
C VAL A 204 6.44 -8.45 4.57
N LEU A 205 6.23 -8.79 3.30
CA LEU A 205 5.06 -9.56 2.87
C LEU A 205 5.28 -11.08 2.88
N ASP A 206 6.51 -11.54 3.09
CA ASP A 206 6.93 -12.94 2.97
C ASP A 206 6.57 -13.50 1.58
N LEU A 207 7.02 -12.80 0.54
CA LEU A 207 6.76 -13.13 -0.87
C LEU A 207 8.03 -12.99 -1.72
N PRO A 208 8.18 -13.77 -2.80
CA PRO A 208 9.25 -13.56 -3.78
C PRO A 208 9.15 -12.15 -4.42
N GLU A 209 10.30 -11.51 -4.71
CA GLU A 209 10.34 -10.18 -5.33
C GLU A 209 9.56 -10.09 -6.66
N GLY A 210 9.63 -11.13 -7.50
CA GLY A 210 8.86 -11.21 -8.75
C GLY A 210 7.36 -11.16 -8.52
N THR A 211 6.89 -11.77 -7.42
CA THR A 211 5.49 -11.71 -7.00
C THR A 211 5.11 -10.31 -6.52
N VAL A 212 5.99 -9.66 -5.76
CA VAL A 212 5.78 -8.27 -5.31
C VAL A 212 5.69 -7.32 -6.50
N LYS A 213 6.63 -7.40 -7.46
CA LYS A 213 6.59 -6.60 -8.70
C LYS A 213 5.27 -6.80 -9.46
N SER A 214 4.83 -8.05 -9.59
CA SER A 214 3.55 -8.37 -10.23
C SER A 214 2.33 -7.83 -9.46
N HIS A 215 2.36 -7.84 -8.12
CA HIS A 215 1.29 -7.26 -7.31
C HIS A 215 1.23 -5.74 -7.43
N ILE A 216 2.37 -5.06 -7.45
CA ILE A 216 2.46 -3.62 -7.63
C ILE A 216 1.90 -3.24 -9.01
N SER A 217 2.41 -3.85 -10.09
CA SER A 217 1.98 -3.56 -11.46
C SER A 217 0.47 -3.78 -11.66
N ARG A 218 -0.05 -4.96 -11.25
CA ARG A 218 -1.48 -5.26 -11.35
C ARG A 218 -2.34 -4.36 -10.47
N GLY A 219 -1.85 -4.01 -9.27
CA GLY A 219 -2.53 -3.08 -8.37
C GLY A 219 -2.66 -1.69 -8.97
N LEU A 220 -1.58 -1.15 -9.54
CA LEU A 220 -1.60 0.16 -10.22
C LEU A 220 -2.50 0.16 -11.46
N ALA A 221 -2.46 -0.90 -12.28
CA ALA A 221 -3.34 -1.03 -13.44
C ALA A 221 -4.82 -1.02 -13.01
N ARG A 222 -5.16 -1.75 -11.94
CA ARG A 222 -6.52 -1.78 -11.40
C ARG A 222 -6.94 -0.43 -10.81
N LEU A 223 -6.05 0.28 -10.11
CA LEU A 223 -6.34 1.64 -9.60
C LEU A 223 -6.65 2.61 -10.74
N ARG A 224 -5.87 2.56 -11.84
CA ARG A 224 -6.14 3.39 -13.01
C ARG A 224 -7.51 3.07 -13.63
N ALA A 225 -7.88 1.80 -13.71
CA ALA A 225 -9.19 1.40 -14.21
C ALA A 225 -10.33 1.91 -13.31
N LEU A 226 -10.21 1.73 -11.99
CA LEU A 226 -11.22 2.20 -11.03
C LEU A 226 -11.36 3.73 -11.07
N ALA A 227 -10.26 4.47 -11.15
CA ALA A 227 -10.30 5.93 -11.25
C ALA A 227 -10.90 6.44 -12.58
N ALA A 228 -10.81 5.64 -13.65
CA ALA A 228 -11.43 5.98 -14.93
C ALA A 228 -12.94 5.62 -14.98
N GLU A 229 -13.40 4.73 -14.11
CA GLU A 229 -14.82 4.34 -13.99
C GLU A 229 -15.64 5.32 -13.13
N GLU A 230 -14.98 6.16 -12.30
CA GLU A 230 -15.68 7.24 -11.57
C GLU A 230 -16.12 8.33 -12.56
N PRO A 231 -17.42 8.56 -12.75
CA PRO A 231 -17.89 9.64 -13.62
C PRO A 231 -17.44 10.98 -13.05
N ASP A 232 -16.94 11.85 -13.94
CA ASP A 232 -16.53 13.23 -13.66
C ASP A 232 -17.70 14.01 -12.98
N GLN A 233 -17.76 13.93 -11.65
CA GLN A 233 -18.76 14.66 -10.85
C GLN A 233 -18.54 16.17 -10.90
N ASP A 234 -17.46 16.63 -11.48
CA ASP A 234 -17.14 18.04 -11.66
C ASP A 234 -17.79 18.64 -12.94
N ALA A 235 -18.29 17.78 -13.83
CA ALA A 235 -19.01 18.24 -15.03
C ALA A 235 -20.35 18.93 -14.70
N ASP A 236 -20.97 18.58 -13.59
CA ASP A 236 -22.26 19.15 -13.17
C ASP A 236 -22.11 20.46 -12.35
N ARG A 237 -20.90 20.80 -11.94
CA ARG A 237 -20.57 22.05 -11.23
C ARG A 237 -20.18 23.20 -12.15
N ARG A 238 -20.15 23.01 -13.47
CA ARG A 238 -19.89 24.14 -14.39
C ARG A 238 -21.11 25.05 -14.36
N PRO A 239 -20.98 26.33 -13.95
CA PRO A 239 -22.08 27.29 -14.04
C PRO A 239 -22.51 27.42 -15.50
N ALA A 240 -23.81 27.29 -15.74
CA ALA A 240 -24.40 27.43 -17.05
C ALA A 240 -23.92 28.75 -17.71
N PRO A 241 -23.58 28.73 -19.01
CA PRO A 241 -23.14 29.94 -19.71
C PRO A 241 -24.23 31.00 -19.64
N HIS A 242 -23.85 32.13 -19.09
CA HIS A 242 -24.70 33.30 -18.92
C HIS A 242 -25.27 33.70 -20.29
N GLN A 243 -26.56 33.42 -20.56
CA GLN A 243 -27.22 33.91 -21.74
C GLN A 243 -27.44 35.43 -21.59
N PRO A 244 -26.96 36.28 -22.51
CA PRO A 244 -27.20 37.72 -22.48
C PRO A 244 -28.70 37.96 -22.72
N ARG A 245 -29.35 38.59 -21.75
CA ARG A 245 -30.77 39.05 -21.91
C ARG A 245 -30.80 40.14 -22.97
N HIS A 246 -31.39 39.83 -24.10
CA HIS A 246 -31.70 40.86 -25.11
C HIS A 246 -32.76 41.80 -24.52
N HIS A 247 -32.35 43.02 -24.22
CA HIS A 247 -33.27 44.12 -23.96
C HIS A 247 -33.94 44.52 -25.31
N THR A 248 -35.18 44.15 -25.46
CA THR A 248 -36.06 44.68 -26.50
C THR A 248 -36.49 46.07 -26.04
N GLN A 249 -35.92 47.13 -26.65
CA GLN A 249 -36.48 48.50 -26.57
C GLN A 249 -37.72 48.53 -27.42
N GLY A 250 -38.89 48.57 -26.80
CA GLY A 250 -40.14 48.94 -27.43
C GLY A 250 -40.22 50.43 -27.58
N GLY A 251 -40.08 50.92 -28.81
CA GLY A 251 -40.47 52.29 -29.16
C GLY A 251 -41.96 52.40 -29.28
N THR A 252 -42.51 53.49 -28.78
CA THR A 252 -43.90 53.92 -28.96
C THR A 252 -43.93 55.22 -29.72
N PRO A 253 -44.88 55.43 -30.60
CA PRO A 253 -45.05 56.68 -31.38
C PRO A 253 -45.53 57.86 -30.54
#